data_09085d9f878a13da9e407968dd5d1e59
#
_entry.id   09085d9f878a13da9e407968dd5d1e59
#
_cell.length_a   1.000
_cell.length_b   1.000
_cell.length_c   1.000
_cell.angle_alpha   90.00
_cell.angle_beta   90.00
_cell.angle_gamma   90.00
#
_symmetry.space_group_name_H-M   'P 1'
#
loop_
_entity.id
_entity.type
_entity.pdbx_description
1 polymer ?
#
loop_
_entity_poly.entity_id
_entity_poly.type
_entity_poly.pdbx_seq_one_letter_code
_entity_poly.pdbx_strand_id
1 'polypeptide(L)'
;MAKREINCKIVYYGIGLCGKTTNLHYIHQAVNPQDVGDMVSIDTETERTLYFDLLPLELGKVHGFTIRFQLYTVPGQVLYQQTRISVLKGADCVIFVADSQASKLQENIECWNELQEQLRRMNKDIANFPLIMQWNKRDLQDILPVSMLEKYLNPYRVPSYEAIAVTGKGVIDSLSVGINSTLRNLERI
;
A
#
# COMPACT_ATOMS: atom_id res chain seq x y z
N MET A 1 23.90 -24.21 3.83
CA MET A 1 23.32 -23.39 4.93
C MET A 1 22.01 -22.83 4.43
N ALA A 2 20.90 -23.05 5.13
CA ALA A 2 19.62 -22.47 4.75
C ALA A 2 19.72 -20.93 4.82
N LYS A 3 19.34 -20.23 3.74
CA LYS A 3 19.25 -18.76 3.74
C LYS A 3 18.21 -18.37 4.79
N ARG A 4 18.62 -17.59 5.78
CA ARG A 4 17.69 -16.99 6.76
C ARG A 4 17.06 -15.78 6.10
N GLU A 5 15.82 -15.92 5.60
CA GLU A 5 15.09 -14.86 4.91
C GLU A 5 13.79 -14.57 5.67
N ILE A 6 13.46 -13.29 5.77
CA ILE A 6 12.17 -12.81 6.27
C ILE A 6 11.50 -12.09 5.11
N ASN A 7 10.31 -12.55 4.74
CA ASN A 7 9.49 -11.93 3.72
C ASN A 7 8.35 -11.15 4.37
N CYS A 8 8.27 -9.87 4.06
CA CYS A 8 7.23 -8.96 4.54
C CYS A 8 6.36 -8.52 3.38
N LYS A 9 5.08 -8.35 3.62
CA LYS A 9 4.10 -7.98 2.62
C LYS A 9 3.52 -6.60 2.90
N ILE A 10 3.70 -5.66 1.95
CA ILE A 10 3.06 -4.34 1.99
C ILE A 10 2.03 -4.28 0.87
N VAL A 11 0.80 -3.89 1.21
CA VAL A 11 -0.30 -3.80 0.25
C VAL A 11 -0.71 -2.34 0.05
N TYR A 12 -0.63 -1.87 -1.19
CA TYR A 12 -1.20 -0.60 -1.63
C TYR A 12 -2.69 -0.80 -1.90
N TYR A 13 -3.51 -0.19 -1.08
CA TYR A 13 -4.97 -0.30 -1.10
C TYR A 13 -5.61 1.04 -1.46
N GLY A 14 -6.77 1.04 -2.09
CA GLY A 14 -7.47 2.26 -2.50
C GLY A 14 -8.33 2.04 -3.74
N ILE A 15 -9.09 3.06 -4.09
CA ILE A 15 -10.03 3.05 -5.22
C ILE A 15 -9.34 2.85 -6.59
N GLY A 16 -10.13 2.63 -7.63
CA GLY A 16 -9.63 2.60 -9.01
C GLY A 16 -8.93 3.90 -9.39
N LEU A 17 -7.82 3.80 -10.12
CA LEU A 17 -7.07 4.95 -10.67
C LEU A 17 -6.51 5.93 -9.61
N CYS A 18 -6.49 5.60 -8.31
CA CYS A 18 -5.94 6.49 -7.29
C CYS A 18 -4.40 6.58 -7.29
N GLY A 19 -3.71 5.76 -8.09
CA GLY A 19 -2.25 5.82 -8.28
C GLY A 19 -1.45 4.73 -7.57
N LYS A 20 -2.05 3.58 -7.21
CA LYS A 20 -1.34 2.44 -6.60
C LYS A 20 -0.22 1.91 -7.49
N THR A 21 -0.54 1.54 -8.72
CA THR A 21 0.41 1.07 -9.73
C THR A 21 1.47 2.12 -10.03
N THR A 22 1.09 3.40 -10.09
CA THR A 22 2.01 4.52 -10.30
C THR A 22 3.04 4.63 -9.18
N ASN A 23 2.64 4.40 -7.92
CA ASN A 23 3.57 4.30 -6.80
C ASN A 23 4.62 3.21 -7.03
N LEU A 24 4.21 2.00 -7.40
CA LEU A 24 5.14 0.90 -7.64
C LEU A 24 6.09 1.18 -8.82
N HIS A 25 5.59 1.75 -9.90
CA HIS A 25 6.42 2.16 -11.02
C HIS A 25 7.48 3.18 -10.61
N TYR A 26 7.09 4.19 -9.83
CA TYR A 26 8.05 5.17 -9.34
C TYR A 26 9.11 4.53 -8.42
N ILE A 27 8.70 3.68 -7.49
CA ILE A 27 9.60 2.96 -6.58
C ILE A 27 10.59 2.10 -7.39
N HIS A 28 10.12 1.36 -8.38
CA HIS A 28 10.96 0.54 -9.25
C HIS A 28 12.04 1.34 -9.97
N GLN A 29 11.72 2.58 -10.39
CA GLN A 29 12.68 3.46 -11.05
C GLN A 29 13.63 4.17 -10.08
N ALA A 30 13.17 4.47 -8.86
CA ALA A 30 13.91 5.27 -7.88
C ALA A 30 14.84 4.46 -6.99
N VAL A 31 14.54 3.17 -6.78
CA VAL A 31 15.35 2.26 -5.96
C VAL A 31 16.52 1.72 -6.79
N ASN A 32 17.65 1.47 -6.12
CA ASN A 32 18.82 0.90 -6.77
C ASN A 32 18.46 -0.44 -7.46
N PRO A 33 18.81 -0.66 -8.73
CA PRO A 33 18.51 -1.90 -9.46
C PRO A 33 18.98 -3.20 -8.79
N GLN A 34 19.96 -3.12 -7.88
CA GLN A 34 20.42 -4.28 -7.11
C GLN A 34 19.47 -4.66 -5.97
N ASP A 35 18.65 -3.71 -5.51
CA ASP A 35 17.76 -3.85 -4.35
C ASP A 35 16.29 -4.02 -4.77
N VAL A 36 16.00 -4.01 -6.07
CA VAL A 36 14.65 -4.14 -6.62
C VAL A 36 14.61 -5.25 -7.66
N GLY A 37 13.59 -6.10 -7.59
CA GLY A 37 13.32 -7.12 -8.60
C GLY A 37 12.42 -6.61 -9.72
N ASP A 38 12.17 -7.49 -10.70
CA ASP A 38 11.25 -7.16 -11.80
C ASP A 38 9.84 -6.94 -11.29
N MET A 39 9.19 -5.89 -11.79
CA MET A 39 7.78 -5.65 -11.52
C MET A 39 6.94 -6.62 -12.35
N VAL A 40 6.09 -7.38 -11.69
CA VAL A 40 5.19 -8.34 -12.33
C VAL A 40 3.75 -7.84 -12.21
N SER A 41 3.12 -7.61 -13.37
CA SER A 41 1.67 -7.38 -13.43
C SER A 41 1.01 -8.69 -13.79
N ILE A 42 0.14 -9.20 -12.92
CA ILE A 42 -0.59 -10.45 -13.17
C ILE A 42 -1.92 -10.11 -13.79
N ASP A 43 -1.97 -10.34 -15.10
CA ASP A 43 -3.17 -10.29 -15.92
C ASP A 43 -3.53 -11.72 -16.31
N THR A 44 -4.74 -12.16 -16.00
CA THR A 44 -5.22 -13.47 -16.45
C THR A 44 -6.23 -13.28 -17.56
N GLU A 45 -5.84 -13.59 -18.79
CA GLU A 45 -6.68 -13.52 -19.99
C GLU A 45 -7.89 -14.47 -20.00
N THR A 46 -7.97 -15.40 -19.05
CA THR A 46 -9.05 -16.39 -18.99
C THR A 46 -9.90 -16.22 -17.74
N GLU A 47 -11.09 -15.71 -17.94
CA GLU A 47 -12.23 -15.73 -17.01
C GLU A 47 -11.99 -15.30 -15.55
N ARG A 48 -12.14 -13.96 -15.27
CA ARG A 48 -12.27 -13.36 -13.94
C ARG A 48 -10.96 -13.16 -13.17
N THR A 49 -10.21 -12.45 -13.64
CA THR A 49 -9.14 -11.47 -13.46
C THR A 49 -8.75 -11.11 -12.04
N LEU A 50 -7.62 -11.63 -11.64
CA LEU A 50 -6.81 -11.13 -10.53
C LEU A 50 -5.82 -10.09 -11.08
N TYR A 51 -6.22 -8.82 -11.19
CA TYR A 51 -5.26 -7.75 -11.51
C TYR A 51 -4.58 -7.27 -10.24
N PHE A 52 -3.34 -7.59 -10.05
CA PHE A 52 -2.49 -6.96 -9.05
C PHE A 52 -1.07 -6.84 -9.56
N ASP A 53 -0.38 -5.83 -9.12
CA ASP A 53 1.05 -5.68 -9.38
C ASP A 53 1.85 -6.17 -8.18
N LEU A 54 3.00 -6.74 -8.45
CA LEU A 54 3.98 -7.18 -7.44
C LEU A 54 5.33 -6.57 -7.76
N LEU A 55 5.95 -5.93 -6.76
CA LEU A 55 7.30 -5.43 -6.83
C LEU A 55 8.11 -5.95 -5.63
N PRO A 56 9.10 -6.84 -5.85
CA PRO A 56 10.00 -7.29 -4.80
C PRO A 56 11.08 -6.25 -4.50
N LEU A 57 11.35 -6.03 -3.20
CA LEU A 57 12.45 -5.21 -2.71
C LEU A 57 13.31 -6.02 -1.73
N GLU A 58 14.65 -5.93 -1.84
CA GLU A 58 15.58 -6.51 -0.88
C GLU A 58 16.30 -5.38 -0.12
N LEU A 59 16.11 -5.30 1.19
CA LEU A 59 16.66 -4.23 2.04
C LEU A 59 17.97 -4.62 2.74
N GLY A 60 18.62 -5.67 2.28
CA GLY A 60 19.86 -6.14 2.88
C GLY A 60 19.64 -7.04 4.10
N LYS A 61 20.61 -7.06 5.04
CA LYS A 61 20.61 -7.98 6.18
C LYS A 61 20.41 -7.26 7.50
N VAL A 62 19.47 -7.74 8.31
CA VAL A 62 19.24 -7.31 9.68
C VAL A 62 19.39 -8.53 10.60
N HIS A 63 20.29 -8.45 11.60
CA HIS A 63 20.60 -9.54 12.54
C HIS A 63 20.88 -10.91 11.87
N GLY A 64 21.51 -10.89 10.68
CA GLY A 64 21.84 -12.10 9.93
C GLY A 64 20.72 -12.68 9.08
N PHE A 65 19.57 -12.04 9.03
CA PHE A 65 18.45 -12.36 8.14
C PHE A 65 18.43 -11.41 6.95
N THR A 66 18.23 -11.93 5.75
CA THR A 66 17.92 -11.12 4.57
C THR A 66 16.45 -10.70 4.66
N ILE A 67 16.18 -9.40 4.64
CA ILE A 67 14.82 -8.87 4.70
C ILE A 67 14.37 -8.53 3.28
N ARG A 68 13.26 -9.15 2.87
CA ARG A 68 12.59 -8.88 1.60
C ARG A 68 11.21 -8.32 1.82
N PHE A 69 10.89 -7.25 1.13
CA PHE A 69 9.55 -6.70 1.06
C PHE A 69 8.93 -7.03 -0.29
N GLN A 70 7.69 -7.46 -0.26
CA GLN A 70 6.87 -7.68 -1.44
C GLN A 70 5.78 -6.62 -1.44
N LEU A 71 5.84 -5.70 -2.39
CA LEU A 71 4.85 -4.64 -2.55
C LEU A 71 3.77 -5.13 -3.52
N TYR A 72 2.52 -5.10 -3.07
CA TYR A 72 1.36 -5.50 -3.88
C TYR A 72 0.42 -4.32 -4.09
N THR A 73 -0.20 -4.24 -5.27
CA THR A 73 -1.39 -3.42 -5.46
C THR A 73 -2.65 -4.29 -5.41
N VAL A 74 -3.79 -3.71 -5.07
CA VAL A 74 -5.09 -4.36 -5.22
C VAL A 74 -5.85 -3.74 -6.39
N PRO A 75 -6.71 -4.50 -7.10
CA PRO A 75 -7.61 -3.93 -8.09
C PRO A 75 -8.57 -2.94 -7.42
N GLY A 76 -8.70 -1.75 -8.01
CA GLY A 76 -9.50 -0.68 -7.43
C GLY A 76 -11.00 -0.77 -7.75
N GLN A 77 -11.41 -1.63 -8.67
CA GLN A 77 -12.82 -1.76 -9.06
C GLN A 77 -13.59 -2.65 -8.08
N VAL A 78 -14.84 -2.27 -7.78
CA VAL A 78 -15.71 -2.97 -6.81
C VAL A 78 -15.95 -4.43 -7.21
N LEU A 79 -15.99 -4.74 -8.51
CA LEU A 79 -16.19 -6.10 -9.03
C LEU A 79 -15.14 -7.12 -8.58
N TYR A 80 -13.97 -6.67 -8.11
CA TYR A 80 -12.84 -7.54 -7.73
C TYR A 80 -12.65 -7.66 -6.21
N GLN A 81 -13.71 -7.62 -5.44
CA GLN A 81 -13.65 -7.71 -3.98
C GLN A 81 -12.91 -8.96 -3.49
N GLN A 82 -13.18 -10.13 -4.10
CA GLN A 82 -12.51 -11.38 -3.70
C GLN A 82 -10.99 -11.31 -3.93
N THR A 83 -10.56 -10.68 -5.01
CA THR A 83 -9.14 -10.45 -5.28
C THR A 83 -8.52 -9.54 -4.26
N ARG A 84 -9.19 -8.43 -3.89
CA ARG A 84 -8.70 -7.52 -2.84
C ARG A 84 -8.50 -8.25 -1.52
N ILE A 85 -9.46 -9.11 -1.13
CA ILE A 85 -9.37 -9.93 0.08
C ILE A 85 -8.17 -10.88 -0.01
N SER A 86 -8.00 -11.56 -1.15
CA SER A 86 -6.90 -12.52 -1.35
C SER A 86 -5.53 -11.83 -1.30
N VAL A 87 -5.40 -10.66 -1.93
CA VAL A 87 -4.15 -9.88 -1.89
C VAL A 87 -3.90 -9.32 -0.49
N LEU A 88 -4.93 -8.88 0.23
CA LEU A 88 -4.80 -8.32 1.59
C LEU A 88 -4.42 -9.39 2.62
N LYS A 89 -4.76 -10.65 2.37
CA LYS A 89 -4.44 -11.76 3.28
C LYS A 89 -2.93 -11.89 3.47
N GLY A 90 -2.51 -11.94 4.73
CA GLY A 90 -1.10 -12.02 5.09
C GLY A 90 -0.34 -10.69 4.96
N ALA A 91 -1.02 -9.56 4.77
CA ALA A 91 -0.37 -8.26 4.79
C ALA A 91 0.22 -7.94 6.17
N ASP A 92 1.46 -7.45 6.17
CA ASP A 92 2.18 -6.94 7.34
C ASP A 92 2.04 -5.44 7.48
N CYS A 93 1.75 -4.75 6.38
CA CYS A 93 1.48 -3.32 6.32
C CYS A 93 0.51 -3.00 5.19
N VAL A 94 -0.28 -1.95 5.35
CA VAL A 94 -1.12 -1.38 4.29
C VAL A 94 -0.78 0.09 4.11
N ILE A 95 -0.62 0.52 2.85
CA ILE A 95 -0.58 1.92 2.45
C ILE A 95 -1.90 2.22 1.74
N PHE A 96 -2.77 2.97 2.41
CA PHE A 96 -4.04 3.39 1.84
C PHE A 96 -3.84 4.64 0.99
N VAL A 97 -3.96 4.47 -0.31
CA VAL A 97 -3.81 5.55 -1.30
C VAL A 97 -5.17 6.16 -1.60
N ALA A 98 -5.41 7.35 -1.10
CA ALA A 98 -6.62 8.11 -1.40
C ALA A 98 -6.39 9.09 -2.55
N ASP A 99 -7.35 9.18 -3.45
CA ASP A 99 -7.40 10.23 -4.46
C ASP A 99 -7.88 11.53 -3.80
N SER A 100 -7.06 12.58 -3.85
CA SER A 100 -7.37 13.85 -3.17
C SER A 100 -8.49 14.67 -3.81
N GLN A 101 -8.97 14.30 -4.99
CA GLN A 101 -10.03 15.05 -5.67
C GLN A 101 -11.33 15.05 -4.84
N ALA A 102 -12.02 16.20 -4.78
CA ALA A 102 -13.26 16.35 -4.04
C ALA A 102 -14.35 15.38 -4.51
N SER A 103 -14.43 15.12 -5.81
CA SER A 103 -15.36 14.17 -6.43
C SER A 103 -15.12 12.71 -6.03
N LYS A 104 -13.94 12.39 -5.46
CA LYS A 104 -13.54 11.02 -5.06
C LYS A 104 -13.71 10.75 -3.56
N LEU A 105 -14.15 11.72 -2.78
CA LEU A 105 -14.26 11.54 -1.32
C LEU A 105 -15.16 10.36 -0.94
N GLN A 106 -16.35 10.27 -1.54
CA GLN A 106 -17.30 9.22 -1.22
C GLN A 106 -16.75 7.82 -1.56
N GLU A 107 -16.16 7.67 -2.74
CA GLU A 107 -15.52 6.41 -3.16
C GLU A 107 -14.36 6.03 -2.21
N ASN A 108 -13.55 6.99 -1.79
CA ASN A 108 -12.47 6.76 -0.81
C ASN A 108 -13.05 6.30 0.54
N ILE A 109 -14.12 6.92 1.04
CA ILE A 109 -14.78 6.54 2.30
C ILE A 109 -15.30 5.10 2.23
N GLU A 110 -15.96 4.74 1.15
CA GLU A 110 -16.49 3.37 0.95
C GLU A 110 -15.36 2.35 0.92
N CYS A 111 -14.29 2.64 0.17
CA CYS A 111 -13.10 1.79 0.08
C CYS A 111 -12.37 1.68 1.43
N TRP A 112 -12.30 2.77 2.20
CA TRP A 112 -11.73 2.79 3.55
C TRP A 112 -12.55 1.93 4.53
N ASN A 113 -13.88 2.05 4.49
CA ASN A 113 -14.77 1.23 5.32
C ASN A 113 -14.63 -0.26 4.98
N GLU A 114 -14.53 -0.59 3.69
CA GLU A 114 -14.27 -1.97 3.26
C GLU A 114 -12.94 -2.49 3.80
N LEU A 115 -11.85 -1.73 3.69
CA LEU A 115 -10.55 -2.12 4.25
C LEU A 115 -10.63 -2.39 5.74
N GLN A 116 -11.26 -1.50 6.51
CA GLN A 116 -11.44 -1.69 7.95
C GLN A 116 -12.17 -2.98 8.28
N GLU A 117 -13.24 -3.28 7.56
CA GLU A 117 -14.01 -4.50 7.76
C GLU A 117 -13.17 -5.75 7.44
N GLN A 118 -12.38 -5.74 6.36
CA GLN A 118 -11.51 -6.85 6.00
C GLN A 118 -10.40 -7.07 7.03
N LEU A 119 -9.77 -6.00 7.52
CA LEU A 119 -8.74 -6.10 8.56
C LEU A 119 -9.32 -6.69 9.86
N ARG A 120 -10.53 -6.27 10.27
CA ARG A 120 -11.23 -6.86 11.44
C ARG A 120 -11.51 -8.34 11.25
N ARG A 121 -12.01 -8.76 10.08
CA ARG A 121 -12.25 -10.18 9.73
C ARG A 121 -10.98 -11.01 9.76
N MET A 122 -9.84 -10.40 9.51
CA MET A 122 -8.52 -11.03 9.59
C MET A 122 -7.90 -10.95 10.99
N ASN A 123 -8.66 -10.53 12.01
CA ASN A 123 -8.21 -10.32 13.38
C ASN A 123 -7.02 -9.35 13.50
N LYS A 124 -6.95 -8.35 12.60
CA LYS A 124 -5.96 -7.28 12.67
C LYS A 124 -6.56 -6.10 13.43
N ASP A 125 -5.91 -5.72 14.53
CA ASP A 125 -6.27 -4.51 15.27
C ASP A 125 -5.70 -3.29 14.54
N ILE A 126 -6.56 -2.48 13.95
CA ILE A 126 -6.18 -1.30 13.15
C ILE A 126 -5.32 -0.32 13.97
N ALA A 127 -5.56 -0.20 15.28
CA ALA A 127 -4.79 0.70 16.13
C ALA A 127 -3.31 0.29 16.28
N ASN A 128 -3.01 -0.98 16.12
CA ASN A 128 -1.67 -1.55 16.27
C ASN A 128 -1.09 -2.10 14.96
N PHE A 129 -1.91 -2.17 13.92
CA PHE A 129 -1.50 -2.66 12.61
C PHE A 129 -0.74 -1.57 11.84
N PRO A 130 0.40 -1.87 11.19
CA PRO A 130 1.10 -0.92 10.34
C PRO A 130 0.21 -0.43 9.19
N LEU A 131 -0.26 0.79 9.31
CA LEU A 131 -1.15 1.44 8.36
C LEU A 131 -0.67 2.86 8.12
N ILE A 132 -0.56 3.23 6.85
CA ILE A 132 -0.14 4.56 6.42
C ILE A 132 -1.20 5.11 5.47
N MET A 133 -1.56 6.38 5.63
CA MET A 133 -2.39 7.10 4.69
C MET A 133 -1.52 7.85 3.69
N GLN A 134 -1.88 7.77 2.41
CA GLN A 134 -1.25 8.54 1.35
C GLN A 134 -2.31 9.36 0.62
N TRP A 135 -2.24 10.69 0.76
CA TRP A 135 -3.11 11.64 0.07
C TRP A 135 -2.49 11.94 -1.29
N ASN A 136 -2.84 11.14 -2.31
CA ASN A 136 -2.24 11.22 -3.63
C ASN A 136 -2.95 12.23 -4.54
N LYS A 137 -2.30 12.58 -5.65
CA LYS A 137 -2.77 13.53 -6.67
C LYS A 137 -2.89 14.97 -6.15
N ARG A 138 -1.94 15.37 -5.28
CA ARG A 138 -1.92 16.74 -4.72
C ARG A 138 -1.57 17.84 -5.75
N ASP A 139 -1.23 17.45 -6.96
CA ASP A 139 -0.95 18.30 -8.11
C ASP A 139 -2.20 18.69 -8.91
N LEU A 140 -3.33 18.03 -8.66
CA LEU A 140 -4.57 18.30 -9.39
C LEU A 140 -5.30 19.51 -8.83
N GLN A 141 -6.23 20.05 -9.66
CA GLN A 141 -7.21 21.05 -9.24
C GLN A 141 -8.35 20.34 -8.49
N ASP A 142 -9.21 21.10 -7.83
CA ASP A 142 -10.40 20.60 -7.10
C ASP A 142 -10.08 19.49 -6.08
N ILE A 143 -8.94 19.60 -5.42
CA ILE A 143 -8.55 18.69 -4.35
C ILE A 143 -9.04 19.17 -2.98
N LEU A 144 -9.37 18.22 -2.12
CA LEU A 144 -9.74 18.52 -0.75
C LEU A 144 -8.52 18.97 0.08
N PRO A 145 -8.71 19.90 1.03
CA PRO A 145 -7.71 20.17 2.06
C PRO A 145 -7.35 18.89 2.83
N VAL A 146 -6.08 18.77 3.23
CA VAL A 146 -5.62 17.61 4.02
C VAL A 146 -6.46 17.41 5.29
N SER A 147 -6.86 18.49 5.95
CA SER A 147 -7.73 18.44 7.14
C SER A 147 -9.06 17.72 6.91
N MET A 148 -9.61 17.81 5.70
CA MET A 148 -10.83 17.08 5.32
C MET A 148 -10.55 15.60 5.12
N LEU A 149 -9.46 15.25 4.42
CA LEU A 149 -9.04 13.86 4.22
C LEU A 149 -8.73 13.19 5.56
N GLU A 150 -8.00 13.87 6.44
CA GLU A 150 -7.73 13.40 7.81
C GLU A 150 -9.03 13.14 8.59
N LYS A 151 -9.95 14.08 8.55
CA LYS A 151 -11.24 13.98 9.27
C LYS A 151 -12.04 12.75 8.85
N TYR A 152 -12.13 12.47 7.56
CA TYR A 152 -13.00 11.41 7.03
C TYR A 152 -12.33 10.06 6.89
N LEU A 153 -11.01 10.02 6.65
CA LEU A 153 -10.29 8.81 6.29
C LEU A 153 -9.25 8.37 7.32
N ASN A 154 -8.87 9.23 8.30
CA ASN A 154 -7.85 8.90 9.29
C ASN A 154 -8.33 9.03 10.74
N PRO A 155 -9.43 8.36 11.14
CA PRO A 155 -9.94 8.44 12.51
C PRO A 155 -8.97 7.87 13.55
N TYR A 156 -8.05 7.00 13.15
CA TYR A 156 -7.04 6.38 14.02
C TYR A 156 -5.76 7.21 14.12
N ARG A 157 -5.66 8.33 13.40
CA ARG A 157 -4.48 9.22 13.39
C ARG A 157 -3.18 8.49 13.08
N VAL A 158 -3.23 7.54 12.15
CA VAL A 158 -2.04 6.86 11.65
C VAL A 158 -1.20 7.84 10.82
N PRO A 159 0.12 7.56 10.60
CA PRO A 159 0.96 8.41 9.77
C PRO A 159 0.34 8.68 8.40
N SER A 160 0.40 9.91 7.93
CA SER A 160 -0.15 10.33 6.65
C SER A 160 0.84 11.20 5.86
N TYR A 161 0.80 11.09 4.54
CA TYR A 161 1.70 11.79 3.63
C TYR A 161 0.95 12.33 2.43
N GLU A 162 1.19 13.59 2.09
CA GLU A 162 0.79 14.13 0.80
C GLU A 162 1.68 13.57 -0.30
N ALA A 163 1.08 13.16 -1.42
CA ALA A 163 1.81 12.52 -2.50
C ALA A 163 1.40 13.02 -3.89
N ILE A 164 2.35 12.91 -4.80
CA ILE A 164 2.18 13.04 -6.25
C ILE A 164 2.94 11.87 -6.86
N ALA A 165 2.26 10.74 -7.02
CA ALA A 165 2.90 9.49 -7.42
C ALA A 165 3.64 9.58 -8.77
N VAL A 166 3.14 10.37 -9.70
CA VAL A 166 3.78 10.57 -11.02
C VAL A 166 5.14 11.26 -10.93
N THR A 167 5.39 12.08 -9.91
CA THR A 167 6.67 12.76 -9.68
C THR A 167 7.49 12.15 -8.54
N GLY A 168 6.88 11.23 -7.79
CA GLY A 168 7.48 10.57 -6.64
C GLY A 168 7.41 11.33 -5.32
N LYS A 169 6.86 12.55 -5.30
CA LYS A 169 6.68 13.29 -4.06
C LYS A 169 5.85 12.46 -3.06
N GLY A 170 6.37 12.26 -1.85
CA GLY A 170 5.72 11.51 -0.78
C GLY A 170 5.66 10.00 -0.96
N VAL A 171 6.10 9.45 -2.11
CA VAL A 171 6.07 8.01 -2.41
C VAL A 171 7.06 7.25 -1.54
N ILE A 172 8.33 7.67 -1.56
CA ILE A 172 9.38 7.01 -0.77
C ILE A 172 9.18 7.27 0.73
N ASP A 173 8.68 8.45 1.13
CA ASP A 173 8.42 8.79 2.52
C ASP A 173 7.36 7.84 3.13
N SER A 174 6.23 7.67 2.45
CA SER A 174 5.16 6.76 2.90
C SER A 174 5.61 5.30 2.92
N LEU A 175 6.38 4.85 1.92
CA LEU A 175 6.96 3.51 1.88
C LEU A 175 7.93 3.28 3.03
N SER A 176 8.86 4.21 3.27
CA SER A 176 9.87 4.11 4.32
C SER A 176 9.25 3.98 5.71
N VAL A 177 8.18 4.73 5.98
CA VAL A 177 7.44 4.60 7.24
C VAL A 177 6.71 3.27 7.34
N GLY A 178 6.15 2.78 6.24
CA GLY A 178 5.53 1.45 6.17
C GLY A 178 6.52 0.33 6.49
N ILE A 179 7.70 0.37 5.86
CA ILE A 179 8.81 -0.56 6.10
C ILE A 179 9.22 -0.52 7.58
N ASN A 180 9.52 0.67 8.10
CA ASN A 180 9.97 0.83 9.48
C ASN A 180 8.92 0.36 10.50
N SER A 181 7.63 0.62 10.24
CA SER A 181 6.54 0.16 11.11
C SER A 181 6.42 -1.35 11.10
N THR A 182 6.59 -1.98 9.94
CA THR A 182 6.61 -3.45 9.80
C THR A 182 7.78 -4.07 10.57
N LEU A 183 8.99 -3.54 10.40
CA LEU A 183 10.18 -4.04 11.09
C LEU A 183 10.05 -3.96 12.61
N ARG A 184 9.54 -2.82 13.13
CA ARG A 184 9.28 -2.67 14.58
C ARG A 184 8.28 -3.69 15.12
N ASN A 185 7.30 -4.09 14.33
CA ASN A 185 6.34 -5.13 14.74
C ASN A 185 6.98 -6.52 14.76
N LEU A 186 7.91 -6.81 13.85
CA LEU A 186 8.65 -8.07 13.85
C LEU A 186 9.57 -8.20 15.08
N GLU A 187 10.15 -7.11 15.57
CA GLU A 187 11.00 -7.11 16.77
C GLU A 187 10.23 -7.36 18.06
N ARG A 188 8.91 -7.26 18.04
CA ARG A 188 8.03 -7.47 19.21
C ARG A 188 7.48 -8.90 19.34
N ILE A 189 7.74 -9.75 18.35
CA ILE A 189 7.33 -11.16 18.30
C ILE A 189 8.49 -12.05 18.73
#